data_2dda18ed80a83c4afb3fe7d254755727
#
_entry.id   2dda18ed80a83c4afb3fe7d254755727
#
_cell.length_a   1.000
_cell.length_b   1.000
_cell.length_c   1.000
_cell.angle_alpha   90.00
_cell.angle_beta   90.00
_cell.angle_gamma   90.00
#
_symmetry.space_group_name_H-M   'P 1'
#
loop_
_entity.id
_entity.type
_entity.pdbx_description
1 polymer ?
#
loop_
_entity_poly.entity_id
_entity_poly.type
_entity_poly.pdbx_seq_one_letter_code
_entity_poly.pdbx_strand_id
1 'polypeptide(L)'
;MQNIKTIFENKKYLILTITVFAFWIIFTAKLAFLSGRLRWEDESHFWVIVKNCSIAQIFELMKVEGHMMLWYLVVKPFTFLPYPYPMQVINWLFCLGAMIISWRKAPFNCFTKTLILISPVFLQLYPVHARCYSISCFFLFLACAFYKERLNKPYLYFFILFLAANTHIQTFFASTAIGLLFLYDLIKSKRYKETILISLMTILTGIMFIFQFYGVSKPDYENVVQDIVNSTNMVGIFIGSIQIENDWILLSKIISARIFVVVMTLIFATKARAFFVYIFIFFTSIIFFENVYLPRIWHIAFFLVYFVVCYWIFLEERTNLEQERYKNIIKYFNKFVYILLLVQVISLEINLPHDRDFLYNTLIQHEELQQGKLFTDIWPITVSISLPQLNEKGIYIYDMNGRDLSSFEGLMTYYDEEKKKFKSKNIYNYIETDKNNYLITLYDISKNKKYKDIKKKLYLEGIKNGYNYFIYKIF
;
A
#
# COMPACT_ATOMS: atom_id res chain seq x y z
N MET A 1 -23.86 41.59 17.36
CA MET A 1 -22.65 40.93 17.90
C MET A 1 -22.50 39.48 17.45
N GLN A 2 -23.53 38.63 17.38
CA GLN A 2 -23.46 37.26 16.90
C GLN A 2 -22.89 37.12 15.48
N ASN A 3 -23.29 37.95 14.52
CA ASN A 3 -22.82 37.94 13.14
C ASN A 3 -21.30 38.19 12.99
N ILE A 4 -20.75 39.12 13.80
CA ILE A 4 -19.31 39.46 13.72
C ILE A 4 -18.47 38.31 14.24
N LYS A 5 -18.87 37.66 15.35
CA LYS A 5 -18.14 36.51 15.90
C LYS A 5 -18.11 35.33 14.92
N THR A 6 -19.23 35.03 14.27
CA THR A 6 -19.33 33.98 13.24
C THR A 6 -18.42 34.28 12.01
N ILE A 7 -18.35 35.54 11.58
CA ILE A 7 -17.48 35.95 10.47
C ILE A 7 -16.00 35.79 10.85
N PHE A 8 -15.62 36.15 12.09
CA PHE A 8 -14.23 35.97 12.58
C PHE A 8 -13.86 34.49 12.74
N GLU A 9 -14.76 33.67 13.25
CA GLU A 9 -14.56 32.22 13.36
C GLU A 9 -14.41 31.56 11.97
N ASN A 10 -15.24 31.97 11.01
CA ASN A 10 -15.15 31.51 9.63
C ASN A 10 -13.82 31.92 8.94
N LYS A 11 -13.33 33.17 9.18
CA LYS A 11 -12.04 33.62 8.65
C LYS A 11 -10.87 32.85 9.27
N LYS A 12 -10.87 32.61 10.58
CA LYS A 12 -9.84 31.80 11.26
C LYS A 12 -9.81 30.39 10.72
N TYR A 13 -10.99 29.77 10.56
CA TYR A 13 -11.10 28.44 9.98
C TYR A 13 -10.60 28.40 8.54
N LEU A 14 -10.91 29.38 7.73
CA LEU A 14 -10.43 29.49 6.35
C LEU A 14 -8.90 29.62 6.29
N ILE A 15 -8.33 30.51 7.09
CA ILE A 15 -6.87 30.70 7.17
C ILE A 15 -6.19 29.40 7.60
N LEU A 16 -6.68 28.76 8.66
CA LEU A 16 -6.14 27.47 9.12
C LEU A 16 -6.21 26.41 8.00
N THR A 17 -7.33 26.32 7.31
CA THR A 17 -7.52 25.36 6.20
C THR A 17 -6.50 25.60 5.10
N ILE A 18 -6.36 26.85 4.65
CA ILE A 18 -5.40 27.21 3.59
C ILE A 18 -3.98 26.90 4.05
N THR A 19 -3.59 27.29 5.26
CA THR A 19 -2.24 27.07 5.79
C THR A 19 -1.91 25.58 5.88
N VAL A 20 -2.80 24.78 6.45
CA VAL A 20 -2.56 23.33 6.64
C VAL A 20 -2.51 22.61 5.29
N PHE A 21 -3.40 22.94 4.35
CA PHE A 21 -3.37 22.31 3.02
C PHE A 21 -2.19 22.83 2.17
N ALA A 22 -1.82 24.10 2.23
CA ALA A 22 -0.65 24.60 1.54
C ALA A 22 0.64 23.90 2.04
N PHE A 23 0.80 23.79 3.35
CA PHE A 23 1.90 23.02 3.94
C PHE A 23 1.88 21.56 3.45
N TRP A 24 0.75 20.89 3.54
CA TRP A 24 0.60 19.49 3.14
C TRP A 24 0.95 19.29 1.65
N ILE A 25 0.40 20.13 0.77
CA ILE A 25 0.63 20.09 -0.68
C ILE A 25 2.12 20.28 -0.99
N ILE A 26 2.73 21.34 -0.45
CA ILE A 26 4.15 21.67 -0.71
C ILE A 26 5.05 20.55 -0.19
N PHE A 27 4.82 20.08 1.02
CA PHE A 27 5.65 19.06 1.65
C PHE A 27 5.53 17.72 0.93
N THR A 28 4.31 17.24 0.67
CA THR A 28 4.09 15.94 0.02
C THR A 28 4.49 15.96 -1.46
N ALA A 29 4.26 17.07 -2.18
CA ALA A 29 4.72 17.22 -3.55
C ALA A 29 6.25 17.22 -3.63
N LYS A 30 6.94 17.91 -2.71
CA LYS A 30 8.39 17.85 -2.62
C LYS A 30 8.88 16.42 -2.44
N LEU A 31 8.29 15.67 -1.52
CA LEU A 31 8.68 14.27 -1.28
C LEU A 31 8.34 13.35 -2.47
N ALA A 32 7.17 13.53 -3.07
CA ALA A 32 6.70 12.67 -4.14
C ALA A 32 7.43 12.90 -5.49
N PHE A 33 7.77 14.15 -5.82
CA PHE A 33 8.22 14.53 -7.15
C PHE A 33 9.63 15.10 -7.22
N LEU A 34 10.13 15.75 -6.15
CA LEU A 34 11.37 16.54 -6.19
C LEU A 34 12.50 15.96 -5.33
N SER A 35 12.25 14.95 -4.52
CA SER A 35 13.25 14.41 -3.59
C SER A 35 14.34 13.59 -4.24
N GLY A 36 14.29 13.36 -5.55
CA GLY A 36 15.18 12.42 -6.24
C GLY A 36 15.02 10.98 -5.74
N ARG A 37 13.95 10.72 -4.99
CA ARG A 37 13.68 9.43 -4.38
C ARG A 37 13.55 8.36 -5.45
N LEU A 38 14.33 7.32 -5.31
CA LEU A 38 14.11 6.09 -6.06
C LEU A 38 12.82 5.43 -5.62
N ARG A 39 12.18 4.79 -6.58
CA ARG A 39 10.93 4.06 -6.33
C ARG A 39 11.24 2.77 -5.56
N TRP A 40 10.29 2.31 -4.78
CA TRP A 40 10.38 1.01 -4.15
C TRP A 40 10.25 -0.10 -5.19
N GLU A 41 10.80 -1.24 -4.87
CA GLU A 41 10.71 -2.45 -5.70
C GLU A 41 9.27 -2.73 -6.13
N ASP A 42 8.32 -2.66 -5.20
CA ASP A 42 6.90 -2.86 -5.44
C ASP A 42 6.29 -1.83 -6.41
N GLU A 43 6.74 -0.55 -6.38
CA GLU A 43 6.24 0.49 -7.29
C GLU A 43 6.72 0.24 -8.71
N SER A 44 8.00 -0.14 -8.85
CA SER A 44 8.61 -0.42 -10.14
C SER A 44 8.07 -1.71 -10.74
N HIS A 45 7.93 -2.75 -9.93
CA HIS A 45 7.32 -4.01 -10.33
C HIS A 45 5.88 -3.82 -10.81
N PHE A 46 5.08 -3.07 -10.04
CA PHE A 46 3.74 -2.67 -10.45
C PHE A 46 3.74 -1.97 -11.81
N TRP A 47 4.66 -1.01 -12.04
CA TRP A 47 4.75 -0.30 -13.32
C TRP A 47 5.05 -1.23 -14.49
N VAL A 48 5.99 -2.17 -14.32
CA VAL A 48 6.33 -3.17 -15.34
C VAL A 48 5.09 -3.98 -15.73
N ILE A 49 4.33 -4.45 -14.75
CA ILE A 49 3.07 -5.18 -14.97
C ILE A 49 2.08 -4.32 -15.77
N VAL A 50 1.80 -3.12 -15.28
CA VAL A 50 0.78 -2.25 -15.87
C VAL A 50 1.15 -1.84 -17.29
N LYS A 51 2.43 -1.57 -17.56
CA LYS A 51 2.91 -1.16 -18.89
C LYS A 51 2.87 -2.31 -19.90
N ASN A 52 3.42 -3.46 -19.53
CA ASN A 52 3.76 -4.51 -20.48
C ASN A 52 2.69 -5.62 -20.61
N CYS A 53 1.78 -5.75 -19.64
CA CYS A 53 0.75 -6.80 -19.66
C CYS A 53 -0.60 -6.29 -20.16
N SER A 54 -1.33 -7.11 -20.92
CA SER A 54 -2.73 -6.87 -21.22
C SER A 54 -3.60 -6.96 -19.96
N ILE A 55 -4.85 -6.46 -20.02
CA ILE A 55 -5.79 -6.53 -18.88
C ILE A 55 -6.03 -7.99 -18.44
N ALA A 56 -6.12 -8.93 -19.40
CA ALA A 56 -6.30 -10.34 -19.08
C ALA A 56 -5.07 -10.92 -18.37
N GLN A 57 -3.86 -10.57 -18.83
CA GLN A 57 -2.61 -10.97 -18.17
C GLN A 57 -2.46 -10.36 -16.79
N ILE A 58 -2.87 -9.09 -16.60
CA ILE A 58 -2.90 -8.47 -15.26
C ILE A 58 -3.83 -9.26 -14.33
N PHE A 59 -5.02 -9.65 -14.82
CA PHE A 59 -5.95 -10.46 -14.03
C PHE A 59 -5.36 -11.81 -13.63
N GLU A 60 -4.60 -12.43 -14.52
CA GLU A 60 -3.89 -13.69 -14.24
C GLU A 60 -2.79 -13.50 -13.17
N LEU A 61 -1.98 -12.43 -13.31
CA LEU A 61 -0.95 -12.07 -12.34
C LEU A 61 -1.53 -11.77 -10.94
N MET A 62 -2.72 -11.16 -10.87
CA MET A 62 -3.33 -10.85 -9.57
C MET A 62 -3.63 -12.09 -8.72
N LYS A 63 -3.80 -13.26 -9.33
CA LYS A 63 -3.98 -14.53 -8.60
C LYS A 63 -2.75 -14.94 -7.78
N VAL A 64 -1.58 -14.46 -8.15
CA VAL A 64 -0.30 -14.76 -7.49
C VAL A 64 0.28 -13.55 -6.78
N GLU A 65 -0.04 -12.33 -7.23
CA GLU A 65 0.35 -11.07 -6.58
C GLU A 65 -0.39 -10.83 -5.26
N GLY A 66 -1.60 -11.37 -5.11
CA GLY A 66 -2.43 -11.11 -3.94
C GLY A 66 -2.94 -9.66 -3.86
N HIS A 67 -3.08 -8.98 -4.99
CA HIS A 67 -3.57 -7.61 -5.09
C HIS A 67 -4.90 -7.51 -5.85
N MET A 68 -5.66 -6.44 -5.55
CA MET A 68 -6.91 -6.13 -6.24
C MET A 68 -6.66 -5.33 -7.52
N MET A 69 -7.53 -5.50 -8.53
CA MET A 69 -7.31 -4.97 -9.87
C MET A 69 -7.47 -3.46 -10.04
N LEU A 70 -8.25 -2.78 -9.18
CA LEU A 70 -8.68 -1.41 -9.48
C LEU A 70 -7.50 -0.44 -9.67
N TRP A 71 -6.45 -0.56 -8.87
CA TRP A 71 -5.27 0.29 -8.99
C TRP A 71 -4.57 0.11 -10.35
N TYR A 72 -4.47 -1.12 -10.82
CA TYR A 72 -3.89 -1.44 -12.14
C TYR A 72 -4.70 -0.85 -13.28
N LEU A 73 -6.04 -0.99 -13.21
CA LEU A 73 -6.96 -0.46 -14.22
C LEU A 73 -6.94 1.07 -14.28
N VAL A 74 -6.78 1.73 -13.14
CA VAL A 74 -6.73 3.20 -13.05
C VAL A 74 -5.43 3.75 -13.66
N VAL A 75 -4.29 3.09 -13.46
CA VAL A 75 -3.00 3.58 -13.97
C VAL A 75 -2.75 3.18 -15.42
N LYS A 76 -3.24 2.02 -15.86
CA LYS A 76 -2.97 1.47 -17.20
C LYS A 76 -3.22 2.44 -18.37
N PRO A 77 -4.30 3.23 -18.42
CA PRO A 77 -4.53 4.18 -19.52
C PRO A 77 -3.44 5.24 -19.68
N PHE A 78 -2.61 5.45 -18.65
CA PHE A 78 -1.59 6.49 -18.60
C PHE A 78 -0.17 5.98 -18.82
N THR A 79 0.02 4.71 -19.15
CA THR A 79 1.33 4.08 -19.31
C THR A 79 2.08 4.52 -20.59
N PHE A 80 1.45 5.33 -21.45
CA PHE A 80 2.12 5.99 -22.56
C PHE A 80 3.00 7.17 -22.11
N LEU A 81 2.81 7.68 -20.90
CA LEU A 81 3.63 8.73 -20.30
C LEU A 81 4.88 8.13 -19.64
N PRO A 82 5.98 8.92 -19.50
CA PRO A 82 7.22 8.43 -18.93
C PRO A 82 7.09 7.99 -17.46
N TYR A 83 7.78 6.90 -17.11
CA TYR A 83 7.94 6.45 -15.73
C TYR A 83 8.71 7.50 -14.89
N PRO A 84 8.37 7.73 -13.63
CA PRO A 84 7.28 7.16 -12.82
C PRO A 84 6.07 8.09 -12.69
N TYR A 85 6.04 9.18 -13.43
CA TYR A 85 5.15 10.32 -13.20
C TYR A 85 3.66 9.97 -13.17
N PRO A 86 3.11 9.16 -14.10
CA PRO A 86 1.67 8.91 -14.11
C PRO A 86 1.17 8.27 -12.82
N MET A 87 1.80 7.18 -12.39
CA MET A 87 1.37 6.49 -11.17
C MET A 87 1.53 7.38 -9.94
N GLN A 88 2.60 8.20 -9.90
CA GLN A 88 2.86 9.07 -8.76
C GLN A 88 1.84 10.21 -8.66
N VAL A 89 1.52 10.85 -9.80
CA VAL A 89 0.53 11.93 -9.86
C VAL A 89 -0.85 11.40 -9.48
N ILE A 90 -1.26 10.27 -10.07
CA ILE A 90 -2.56 9.66 -9.78
C ILE A 90 -2.66 9.29 -8.29
N ASN A 91 -1.62 8.65 -7.74
CA ASN A 91 -1.56 8.31 -6.31
C ASN A 91 -1.70 9.54 -5.42
N TRP A 92 -0.93 10.59 -5.72
CA TRP A 92 -0.95 11.85 -4.96
C TRP A 92 -2.30 12.54 -5.02
N LEU A 93 -2.95 12.56 -6.19
CA LEU A 93 -4.29 13.14 -6.37
C LEU A 93 -5.36 12.38 -5.55
N PHE A 94 -5.30 11.04 -5.52
CA PHE A 94 -6.20 10.27 -4.66
C PHE A 94 -5.96 10.55 -3.18
N CYS A 95 -4.71 10.69 -2.74
CA CYS A 95 -4.40 11.05 -1.37
C CYS A 95 -4.94 12.45 -1.03
N LEU A 96 -4.70 13.44 -1.89
CA LEU A 96 -5.25 14.79 -1.73
C LEU A 96 -6.79 14.77 -1.66
N GLY A 97 -7.42 14.02 -2.56
CA GLY A 97 -8.89 13.85 -2.55
C GLY A 97 -9.40 13.25 -1.24
N ALA A 98 -8.73 12.20 -0.72
CA ALA A 98 -9.05 11.62 0.58
C ALA A 98 -8.95 12.64 1.72
N MET A 99 -7.89 13.45 1.72
CA MET A 99 -7.69 14.51 2.73
C MET A 99 -8.76 15.60 2.62
N ILE A 100 -9.11 16.04 1.42
CA ILE A 100 -10.18 17.02 1.20
C ILE A 100 -11.54 16.48 1.70
N ILE A 101 -11.87 15.23 1.40
CA ILE A 101 -13.12 14.58 1.87
C ILE A 101 -13.12 14.52 3.39
N SER A 102 -12.04 14.03 4.01
CA SER A 102 -11.91 13.97 5.46
C SER A 102 -12.06 15.34 6.10
N TRP A 103 -11.38 16.36 5.56
CA TRP A 103 -11.46 17.72 6.08
C TRP A 103 -12.87 18.32 6.02
N ARG A 104 -13.56 18.15 4.89
CA ARG A 104 -14.87 18.77 4.64
C ARG A 104 -16.03 18.01 5.27
N LYS A 105 -15.97 16.67 5.29
CA LYS A 105 -17.13 15.83 5.61
C LYS A 105 -17.01 15.11 6.94
N ALA A 106 -15.80 14.83 7.44
CA ALA A 106 -15.67 14.12 8.70
C ALA A 106 -16.21 14.94 9.89
N PRO A 107 -16.94 14.31 10.82
CA PRO A 107 -17.52 14.97 12.00
C PRO A 107 -16.48 15.24 13.10
N PHE A 108 -15.20 15.30 12.73
CA PHE A 108 -14.10 15.58 13.63
C PHE A 108 -13.94 17.09 13.87
N ASN A 109 -13.41 17.48 15.02
CA ASN A 109 -13.00 18.85 15.22
C ASN A 109 -11.73 19.19 14.40
N CYS A 110 -11.44 20.48 14.22
CA CYS A 110 -10.31 20.96 13.43
C CYS A 110 -8.98 20.36 13.87
N PHE A 111 -8.74 20.23 15.16
CA PHE A 111 -7.49 19.74 15.70
C PHE A 111 -7.26 18.27 15.30
N THR A 112 -8.27 17.40 15.46
CA THR A 112 -8.21 16.00 14.99
C THR A 112 -7.96 15.93 13.48
N LYS A 113 -8.66 16.74 12.68
CA LYS A 113 -8.46 16.79 11.23
C LYS A 113 -7.03 17.16 10.86
N THR A 114 -6.48 18.17 11.54
CA THR A 114 -5.09 18.59 11.33
C THR A 114 -4.12 17.46 11.68
N LEU A 115 -4.28 16.82 12.84
CA LEU A 115 -3.39 15.73 13.27
C LEU A 115 -3.45 14.52 12.32
N ILE A 116 -4.63 14.16 11.81
CA ILE A 116 -4.76 13.11 10.79
C ILE A 116 -3.98 13.50 9.54
N LEU A 117 -4.17 14.73 9.05
CA LEU A 117 -3.57 15.21 7.81
C LEU A 117 -2.05 15.28 7.89
N ILE A 118 -1.49 15.69 9.04
CA ILE A 118 -0.03 15.75 9.25
C ILE A 118 0.55 14.46 9.85
N SER A 119 -0.26 13.41 10.03
CA SER A 119 0.27 12.13 10.48
C SER A 119 1.27 11.56 9.47
N PRO A 120 2.26 10.76 9.91
CA PRO A 120 3.25 10.14 9.02
C PRO A 120 2.62 9.39 7.84
N VAL A 121 1.50 8.74 8.10
CA VAL A 121 0.77 7.96 7.09
C VAL A 121 0.30 8.83 5.93
N PHE A 122 -0.30 9.99 6.23
CA PHE A 122 -0.85 10.90 5.23
C PHE A 122 0.11 12.03 4.82
N LEU A 123 1.23 12.19 5.50
CA LEU A 123 2.23 13.20 5.15
C LEU A 123 3.41 12.62 4.36
N GLN A 124 3.84 11.40 4.68
CA GLN A 124 5.07 10.83 4.12
C GLN A 124 4.86 9.49 3.43
N LEU A 125 3.97 8.61 3.93
CA LEU A 125 3.86 7.27 3.42
C LEU A 125 2.94 7.20 2.19
N TYR A 126 1.65 7.39 2.36
CA TYR A 126 0.68 7.17 1.28
C TYR A 126 0.74 8.16 0.12
N PRO A 127 0.97 9.49 0.31
CA PRO A 127 1.09 10.38 -0.83
C PRO A 127 2.35 10.13 -1.66
N VAL A 128 3.35 9.48 -1.05
CA VAL A 128 4.67 9.25 -1.65
C VAL A 128 4.82 7.85 -2.22
N HIS A 129 4.24 6.84 -1.56
CA HIS A 129 4.28 5.45 -2.01
C HIS A 129 3.14 5.18 -3.01
N ALA A 130 3.48 5.14 -4.31
CA ALA A 130 2.51 5.08 -5.40
C ALA A 130 1.93 3.67 -5.61
N ARG A 131 1.16 3.22 -4.61
CA ARG A 131 0.45 1.93 -4.59
C ARG A 131 -1.04 2.14 -4.29
N CYS A 132 -1.76 1.07 -4.12
CA CYS A 132 -3.21 1.07 -3.94
C CYS A 132 -3.75 1.75 -2.66
N TYR A 133 -2.88 2.23 -1.75
CA TYR A 133 -3.30 2.74 -0.43
C TYR A 133 -4.03 4.08 -0.49
N SER A 134 -3.56 5.01 -1.31
CA SER A 134 -4.20 6.33 -1.45
C SER A 134 -5.60 6.24 -2.04
N ILE A 135 -5.79 5.44 -3.09
CA ILE A 135 -7.10 5.20 -3.71
C ILE A 135 -8.02 4.45 -2.74
N SER A 136 -7.48 3.56 -1.89
CA SER A 136 -8.21 2.89 -0.82
C SER A 136 -8.75 3.87 0.21
N CYS A 137 -7.90 4.79 0.70
CA CYS A 137 -8.31 5.85 1.62
C CYS A 137 -9.38 6.74 1.02
N PHE A 138 -9.22 7.11 -0.27
CA PHE A 138 -10.19 7.95 -0.97
C PHE A 138 -11.59 7.33 -0.98
N PHE A 139 -11.73 6.08 -1.40
CA PHE A 139 -13.03 5.43 -1.47
C PHE A 139 -13.62 5.10 -0.10
N LEU A 140 -12.81 4.74 0.90
CA LEU A 140 -13.31 4.53 2.27
C LEU A 140 -13.81 5.84 2.89
N PHE A 141 -13.08 6.94 2.73
CA PHE A 141 -13.53 8.23 3.25
C PHE A 141 -14.73 8.76 2.49
N LEU A 142 -14.82 8.46 1.20
CA LEU A 142 -16.02 8.76 0.40
C LEU A 142 -17.23 7.94 0.90
N ALA A 143 -17.05 6.65 1.21
CA ALA A 143 -18.10 5.83 1.81
C ALA A 143 -18.54 6.39 3.18
N CYS A 144 -17.62 6.82 4.03
CA CYS A 144 -17.95 7.49 5.29
C CYS A 144 -18.70 8.80 5.06
N ALA A 145 -18.30 9.60 4.07
CA ALA A 145 -18.97 10.87 3.75
C ALA A 145 -20.42 10.67 3.27
N PHE A 146 -20.72 9.56 2.60
CA PHE A 146 -22.06 9.19 2.15
C PHE A 146 -22.81 8.30 3.14
N TYR A 147 -22.26 8.00 4.31
CA TYR A 147 -22.83 7.06 5.25
C TYR A 147 -24.27 7.41 5.69
N LYS A 148 -24.55 8.69 5.95
CA LYS A 148 -25.92 9.14 6.28
C LYS A 148 -26.88 9.08 5.10
N GLU A 149 -26.37 9.23 3.88
CA GLU A 149 -27.18 9.23 2.65
C GLU A 149 -27.35 7.82 2.06
N ARG A 150 -26.80 6.78 2.68
CA ARG A 150 -26.76 5.40 2.13
C ARG A 150 -28.12 4.84 1.74
N LEU A 151 -29.16 5.17 2.49
CA LEU A 151 -30.53 4.74 2.17
C LEU A 151 -31.18 5.61 1.08
N ASN A 152 -30.81 6.87 0.96
CA ASN A 152 -31.34 7.78 -0.05
C ASN A 152 -30.73 7.52 -1.43
N LYS A 153 -29.47 7.09 -1.47
CA LYS A 153 -28.71 6.83 -2.70
C LYS A 153 -28.06 5.43 -2.66
N PRO A 154 -28.87 4.34 -2.56
CA PRO A 154 -28.35 3.00 -2.26
C PRO A 154 -27.40 2.46 -3.32
N TYR A 155 -27.69 2.68 -4.59
CA TYR A 155 -26.83 2.20 -5.70
C TYR A 155 -25.50 2.95 -5.77
N LEU A 156 -25.51 4.27 -5.55
CA LEU A 156 -24.28 5.06 -5.49
C LEU A 156 -23.41 4.62 -4.29
N TYR A 157 -24.05 4.43 -3.13
CA TYR A 157 -23.34 4.00 -1.93
C TYR A 157 -22.72 2.61 -2.11
N PHE A 158 -23.47 1.68 -2.68
CA PHE A 158 -22.95 0.37 -3.02
C PHE A 158 -21.79 0.45 -4.00
N PHE A 159 -21.91 1.26 -5.07
CA PHE A 159 -20.86 1.45 -6.05
C PHE A 159 -19.56 1.99 -5.43
N ILE A 160 -19.66 2.94 -4.49
CA ILE A 160 -18.49 3.42 -3.74
C ILE A 160 -17.85 2.29 -2.94
N LEU A 161 -18.64 1.48 -2.23
CA LEU A 161 -18.14 0.33 -1.47
C LEU A 161 -17.52 -0.75 -2.38
N PHE A 162 -18.12 -0.99 -3.55
CA PHE A 162 -17.59 -1.91 -4.56
C PHE A 162 -16.23 -1.45 -5.07
N LEU A 163 -16.09 -0.17 -5.42
CA LEU A 163 -14.80 0.39 -5.84
C LEU A 163 -13.77 0.29 -4.69
N ALA A 164 -14.16 0.65 -3.47
CA ALA A 164 -13.30 0.50 -2.31
C ALA A 164 -12.81 -0.95 -2.14
N ALA A 165 -13.71 -1.93 -2.19
CA ALA A 165 -13.39 -3.34 -2.05
C ALA A 165 -12.38 -3.84 -3.08
N ASN A 166 -12.37 -3.25 -4.29
CA ASN A 166 -11.47 -3.64 -5.39
C ASN A 166 -10.14 -2.89 -5.42
N THR A 167 -9.80 -2.10 -4.38
CA THR A 167 -8.52 -1.39 -4.30
C THR A 167 -7.43 -2.20 -3.60
N HIS A 168 -7.73 -2.78 -2.43
CA HIS A 168 -6.79 -3.47 -1.57
C HIS A 168 -7.51 -4.44 -0.62
N ILE A 169 -6.85 -5.51 -0.19
CA ILE A 169 -7.43 -6.54 0.69
C ILE A 169 -7.98 -5.96 2.01
N GLN A 170 -7.24 -5.07 2.65
CA GLN A 170 -7.69 -4.45 3.89
C GLN A 170 -8.93 -3.59 3.65
N THR A 171 -9.00 -2.91 2.51
CA THR A 171 -10.17 -2.13 2.10
C THR A 171 -11.37 -3.02 1.79
N PHE A 172 -11.13 -4.21 1.25
CA PHE A 172 -12.17 -5.23 1.08
C PHE A 172 -12.83 -5.60 2.42
N PHE A 173 -12.04 -5.83 3.49
CA PHE A 173 -12.59 -6.12 4.82
C PHE A 173 -13.42 -4.96 5.36
N ALA A 174 -12.92 -3.72 5.25
CA ALA A 174 -13.66 -2.54 5.70
C ALA A 174 -14.95 -2.33 4.90
N SER A 175 -14.90 -2.46 3.58
CA SER A 175 -16.06 -2.32 2.71
C SER A 175 -17.09 -3.42 2.96
N THR A 176 -16.64 -4.64 3.26
CA THR A 176 -17.53 -5.76 3.63
C THR A 176 -18.25 -5.47 4.94
N ALA A 177 -17.55 -5.04 5.98
CA ALA A 177 -18.16 -4.70 7.27
C ALA A 177 -19.23 -3.60 7.13
N ILE A 178 -18.88 -2.52 6.41
CA ILE A 178 -19.80 -1.40 6.15
C ILE A 178 -20.97 -1.86 5.25
N GLY A 179 -20.69 -2.70 4.25
CA GLY A 179 -21.68 -3.27 3.34
C GLY A 179 -22.70 -4.16 4.05
N LEU A 180 -22.26 -4.98 5.01
CA LEU A 180 -23.16 -5.80 5.84
C LEU A 180 -24.10 -4.93 6.69
N LEU A 181 -23.59 -3.85 7.28
CA LEU A 181 -24.47 -2.87 7.98
C LEU A 181 -25.45 -2.21 7.02
N PHE A 182 -25.02 -1.88 5.83
CA PHE A 182 -25.88 -1.27 4.83
C PHE A 182 -26.98 -2.24 4.37
N LEU A 183 -26.66 -3.51 4.12
CA LEU A 183 -27.66 -4.54 3.83
C LEU A 183 -28.65 -4.72 4.97
N TYR A 184 -28.18 -4.75 6.21
CA TYR A 184 -29.06 -4.78 7.38
C TYR A 184 -30.04 -3.59 7.40
N ASP A 185 -29.56 -2.37 7.07
CA ASP A 185 -30.39 -1.18 7.02
C ASP A 185 -31.46 -1.23 5.91
N LEU A 186 -31.10 -1.76 4.73
CA LEU A 186 -32.03 -1.96 3.62
C LEU A 186 -33.12 -2.95 4.00
N ILE A 187 -32.79 -4.08 4.65
CA ILE A 187 -33.75 -5.08 5.13
C ILE A 187 -34.68 -4.44 6.17
N LYS A 188 -34.11 -3.76 7.17
CA LYS A 188 -34.89 -3.08 8.23
C LYS A 188 -35.83 -2.01 7.67
N SER A 189 -35.42 -1.36 6.58
CA SER A 189 -36.22 -0.35 5.87
C SER A 189 -37.19 -0.95 4.85
N LYS A 190 -37.30 -2.30 4.78
CA LYS A 190 -38.14 -3.07 3.85
C LYS A 190 -37.89 -2.75 2.36
N ARG A 191 -36.64 -2.39 2.03
CA ARG A 191 -36.22 -2.08 0.65
C ARG A 191 -35.74 -3.36 -0.06
N TYR A 192 -36.62 -4.33 -0.21
CA TYR A 192 -36.29 -5.68 -0.66
C TYR A 192 -35.69 -5.74 -2.06
N LYS A 193 -36.13 -4.89 -3.01
CA LYS A 193 -35.59 -4.86 -4.37
C LYS A 193 -34.11 -4.49 -4.37
N GLU A 194 -33.74 -3.43 -3.68
CA GLU A 194 -32.35 -2.98 -3.55
C GLU A 194 -31.54 -4.00 -2.76
N THR A 195 -32.12 -4.59 -1.71
CA THR A 195 -31.45 -5.64 -0.91
C THR A 195 -31.05 -6.81 -1.77
N ILE A 196 -31.95 -7.36 -2.58
CA ILE A 196 -31.68 -8.52 -3.45
C ILE A 196 -30.57 -8.18 -4.43
N LEU A 197 -30.69 -7.07 -5.16
CA LEU A 197 -29.72 -6.69 -6.17
C LEU A 197 -28.32 -6.47 -5.57
N ILE A 198 -28.23 -5.72 -4.47
CA ILE A 198 -26.97 -5.42 -3.79
C ILE A 198 -26.36 -6.70 -3.20
N SER A 199 -27.19 -7.62 -2.65
CA SER A 199 -26.71 -8.92 -2.16
C SER A 199 -26.10 -9.76 -3.29
N LEU A 200 -26.75 -9.85 -4.43
CA LEU A 200 -26.24 -10.58 -5.59
C LEU A 200 -24.89 -10.01 -6.05
N MET A 201 -24.78 -8.69 -6.15
CA MET A 201 -23.52 -8.04 -6.54
C MET A 201 -22.42 -8.22 -5.47
N THR A 202 -22.78 -8.22 -4.18
CA THR A 202 -21.85 -8.51 -3.08
C THR A 202 -21.31 -9.94 -3.17
N ILE A 203 -22.17 -10.91 -3.45
CA ILE A 203 -21.79 -12.32 -3.66
C ILE A 203 -20.83 -12.43 -4.85
N LEU A 204 -21.12 -11.78 -5.98
CA LEU A 204 -20.25 -11.77 -7.15
C LEU A 204 -18.87 -11.17 -6.81
N THR A 205 -18.84 -10.07 -6.06
CA THR A 205 -17.58 -9.46 -5.58
C THR A 205 -16.80 -10.41 -4.69
N GLY A 206 -17.47 -11.14 -3.79
CA GLY A 206 -16.87 -12.16 -2.94
C GLY A 206 -16.30 -13.33 -3.75
N ILE A 207 -17.02 -13.77 -4.78
CA ILE A 207 -16.53 -14.83 -5.70
C ILE A 207 -15.28 -14.36 -6.43
N MET A 208 -15.29 -13.15 -7.00
CA MET A 208 -14.11 -12.56 -7.65
C MET A 208 -12.92 -12.48 -6.70
N PHE A 209 -13.15 -12.08 -5.45
CA PHE A 209 -12.14 -12.06 -4.40
C PHE A 209 -11.54 -13.46 -4.16
N ILE A 210 -12.38 -14.48 -4.01
CA ILE A 210 -11.91 -15.87 -3.82
C ILE A 210 -11.04 -16.29 -5.00
N PHE A 211 -11.47 -16.04 -6.23
CA PHE A 211 -10.69 -16.36 -7.42
C PHE A 211 -9.33 -15.66 -7.48
N GLN A 212 -9.24 -14.43 -7.00
CA GLN A 212 -7.97 -13.69 -6.96
C GLN A 212 -6.98 -14.22 -5.92
N PHE A 213 -7.47 -14.79 -4.81
CA PHE A 213 -6.62 -15.26 -3.71
C PHE A 213 -6.50 -16.78 -3.61
N TYR A 214 -7.18 -17.55 -4.45
CA TYR A 214 -7.21 -19.01 -4.37
C TYR A 214 -5.85 -19.70 -4.60
N GLY A 215 -4.93 -19.07 -5.27
CA GLY A 215 -3.61 -19.64 -5.60
C GLY A 215 -2.43 -19.00 -4.87
N VAL A 216 -2.67 -18.06 -3.95
CA VAL A 216 -1.60 -17.41 -3.21
C VAL A 216 -0.96 -18.42 -2.27
N SER A 217 0.30 -18.81 -2.56
CA SER A 217 1.06 -19.74 -1.73
C SER A 217 1.36 -19.09 -0.38
N LYS A 218 1.18 -19.86 0.70
CA LYS A 218 1.61 -19.43 2.03
C LYS A 218 3.13 -19.20 2.02
N PRO A 219 3.61 -18.07 2.50
CA PRO A 219 5.04 -17.91 2.75
C PRO A 219 5.48 -18.94 3.80
N ASP A 220 6.75 -19.36 3.75
CA ASP A 220 7.34 -20.26 4.74
C ASP A 220 7.49 -19.51 6.08
N TYR A 221 6.64 -19.85 7.07
CA TYR A 221 6.38 -19.05 8.26
C TYR A 221 7.24 -19.40 9.49
N GLU A 222 8.26 -20.24 9.39
CA GLU A 222 9.03 -20.63 10.59
C GLU A 222 9.68 -19.46 11.37
N ASN A 223 9.86 -18.29 10.70
CA ASN A 223 10.38 -17.08 11.35
C ASN A 223 9.33 -15.97 11.56
N VAL A 224 8.08 -16.21 11.21
CA VAL A 224 7.04 -15.18 11.07
C VAL A 224 6.35 -14.84 12.37
N VAL A 225 6.27 -15.78 13.33
CA VAL A 225 5.60 -15.55 14.62
C VAL A 225 6.28 -14.42 15.39
N GLN A 226 7.60 -14.32 15.32
CA GLN A 226 8.37 -13.24 15.96
C GLN A 226 8.09 -11.87 15.29
N ASP A 227 7.98 -11.84 13.98
CA ASP A 227 7.67 -10.62 13.22
C ASP A 227 6.20 -10.21 13.34
N ILE A 228 5.27 -11.16 13.50
CA ILE A 228 3.86 -10.87 13.78
C ILE A 228 3.69 -10.32 15.20
N VAL A 229 4.36 -10.88 16.20
CA VAL A 229 4.39 -10.31 17.56
C VAL A 229 4.98 -8.91 17.55
N ASN A 230 5.99 -8.65 16.72
CA ASN A 230 6.57 -7.33 16.49
C ASN A 230 5.66 -6.40 15.67
N SER A 231 4.85 -6.93 14.73
CA SER A 231 3.93 -6.16 13.89
C SER A 231 2.53 -5.99 14.46
N THR A 232 2.05 -6.90 15.31
CA THR A 232 0.84 -6.70 16.15
C THR A 232 1.05 -5.68 17.25
N ASN A 233 2.25 -5.15 17.40
CA ASN A 233 2.47 -3.90 18.10
C ASN A 233 1.79 -2.74 17.33
N MET A 234 0.46 -2.71 17.36
CA MET A 234 -0.34 -1.64 16.76
C MET A 234 0.07 -0.24 17.20
N VAL A 235 0.75 -0.12 18.32
CA VAL A 235 1.32 1.14 18.79
C VAL A 235 2.67 1.40 18.12
N GLY A 236 3.40 0.40 17.67
CA GLY A 236 4.50 0.62 16.73
C GLY A 236 4.05 1.38 15.50
N ILE A 237 2.81 1.16 15.08
CA ILE A 237 2.14 1.89 13.99
C ILE A 237 1.83 3.33 14.39
N PHE A 238 1.36 3.52 15.62
CA PHE A 238 1.01 4.83 16.15
C PHE A 238 2.23 5.59 16.69
N ILE A 239 3.30 4.90 17.09
CA ILE A 239 4.50 5.51 17.70
C ILE A 239 5.67 5.61 16.71
N GLY A 240 5.44 5.28 15.42
CA GLY A 240 6.48 5.28 14.38
C GLY A 240 7.38 4.05 14.44
N SER A 241 7.97 3.71 13.32
CA SER A 241 8.98 2.64 13.17
C SER A 241 10.32 3.11 13.73
N ILE A 242 10.39 3.36 15.03
CA ILE A 242 11.67 3.56 15.70
C ILE A 242 12.32 2.19 15.77
N GLN A 243 13.38 1.95 15.04
CA GLN A 243 14.31 0.85 15.33
C GLN A 243 14.90 1.11 16.71
N ILE A 244 14.45 0.35 17.71
CA ILE A 244 14.90 0.55 19.09
C ILE A 244 15.52 -0.75 19.53
N GLU A 245 16.80 -0.70 19.75
CA GLU A 245 17.63 -1.75 20.33
C GLU A 245 17.39 -1.98 21.85
N ASN A 246 16.40 -1.30 22.45
CA ASN A 246 16.22 -1.32 23.90
C ASN A 246 14.91 -2.05 24.29
N ASP A 247 15.03 -3.15 25.02
CA ASP A 247 13.92 -4.01 25.47
C ASP A 247 12.83 -3.28 26.26
N TRP A 248 13.18 -2.29 27.07
CA TRP A 248 12.21 -1.49 27.84
C TRP A 248 11.32 -0.63 26.96
N ILE A 249 11.84 -0.11 25.86
CA ILE A 249 11.07 0.68 24.92
C ILE A 249 10.15 -0.24 24.10
N LEU A 250 10.62 -1.41 23.72
CA LEU A 250 9.77 -2.43 23.09
C LEU A 250 8.61 -2.83 24.00
N LEU A 251 8.89 -3.11 25.28
CA LEU A 251 7.85 -3.45 26.27
C LEU A 251 6.84 -2.30 26.44
N SER A 252 7.30 -1.06 26.52
CA SER A 252 6.41 0.12 26.63
C SER A 252 5.50 0.27 25.43
N LYS A 253 5.99 -0.02 24.21
CA LYS A 253 5.21 -0.04 22.98
C LYS A 253 4.13 -1.13 22.99
N ILE A 254 4.50 -2.34 23.42
CA ILE A 254 3.56 -3.48 23.54
C ILE A 254 2.43 -3.15 24.52
N ILE A 255 2.76 -2.62 25.69
CA ILE A 255 1.78 -2.24 26.72
C ILE A 255 0.86 -1.14 26.21
N SER A 256 1.43 -0.10 25.59
CA SER A 256 0.66 1.02 25.03
C SER A 256 -0.29 0.56 23.89
N ALA A 257 0.14 -0.40 23.05
CA ALA A 257 -0.69 -1.00 22.02
C ALA A 257 -1.90 -1.74 22.61
N ARG A 258 -1.67 -2.55 23.61
CA ARG A 258 -2.74 -3.28 24.31
C ARG A 258 -3.73 -2.33 24.97
N ILE A 259 -3.24 -1.30 25.66
CA ILE A 259 -4.09 -0.24 26.23
C ILE A 259 -4.93 0.43 25.16
N PHE A 260 -4.32 0.77 24.03
CA PHE A 260 -5.05 1.37 22.90
C PHE A 260 -6.19 0.48 22.41
N VAL A 261 -5.91 -0.80 22.14
CA VAL A 261 -6.93 -1.75 21.68
C VAL A 261 -8.06 -1.86 22.69
N VAL A 262 -7.75 -1.97 23.98
CA VAL A 262 -8.75 -2.04 25.04
C VAL A 262 -9.60 -0.79 25.10
N VAL A 263 -8.98 0.40 25.10
CA VAL A 263 -9.70 1.68 25.12
C VAL A 263 -10.59 1.84 23.91
N MET A 264 -10.11 1.50 22.70
CA MET A 264 -10.88 1.54 21.47
C MET A 264 -12.07 0.59 21.52
N THR A 265 -11.85 -0.64 22.00
CA THR A 265 -12.90 -1.65 22.16
C THR A 265 -14.00 -1.15 23.12
N LEU A 266 -13.62 -0.63 24.28
CA LEU A 266 -14.58 -0.11 25.26
C LEU A 266 -15.40 1.07 24.71
N ILE A 267 -14.79 1.96 23.96
CA ILE A 267 -15.48 3.13 23.41
C ILE A 267 -16.39 2.75 22.26
N PHE A 268 -15.90 1.95 21.31
CA PHE A 268 -16.76 1.52 20.21
C PHE A 268 -17.88 0.59 20.67
N ALA A 269 -17.69 -0.19 21.74
CA ALA A 269 -18.74 -1.00 22.35
C ALA A 269 -19.97 -0.17 22.81
N THR A 270 -19.81 1.13 23.02
CA THR A 270 -20.94 2.01 23.32
C THR A 270 -21.86 2.26 22.11
N LYS A 271 -21.45 1.86 20.89
CA LYS A 271 -22.19 1.98 19.63
C LYS A 271 -22.09 0.70 18.83
N ALA A 272 -23.14 -0.11 18.85
CA ALA A 272 -23.16 -1.44 18.26
C ALA A 272 -22.67 -1.47 16.80
N ARG A 273 -23.02 -0.47 15.98
CA ARG A 273 -22.61 -0.39 14.57
C ARG A 273 -21.11 -0.12 14.40
N ALA A 274 -20.59 0.86 15.11
CA ALA A 274 -19.16 1.17 15.09
C ALA A 274 -18.35 0.01 15.67
N PHE A 275 -18.85 -0.62 16.72
CA PHE A 275 -18.25 -1.80 17.33
C PHE A 275 -18.22 -2.99 16.37
N PHE A 276 -19.32 -3.26 15.66
CA PHE A 276 -19.36 -4.32 14.66
C PHE A 276 -18.31 -4.10 13.57
N VAL A 277 -18.26 -2.88 12.99
CA VAL A 277 -17.26 -2.55 11.95
C VAL A 277 -15.85 -2.74 12.49
N TYR A 278 -15.57 -2.22 13.69
CA TYR A 278 -14.26 -2.32 14.33
C TYR A 278 -13.84 -3.76 14.55
N ILE A 279 -14.68 -4.58 15.19
CA ILE A 279 -14.36 -5.99 15.48
C ILE A 279 -14.21 -6.79 14.19
N PHE A 280 -15.10 -6.59 13.21
CA PHE A 280 -15.05 -7.31 11.94
C PHE A 280 -13.74 -7.03 11.20
N ILE A 281 -13.39 -5.76 11.00
CA ILE A 281 -12.18 -5.36 10.28
C ILE A 281 -10.95 -5.88 11.01
N PHE A 282 -10.93 -5.73 12.31
CA PHE A 282 -9.80 -6.14 13.14
C PHE A 282 -9.57 -7.63 13.09
N PHE A 283 -10.63 -8.40 13.33
CA PHE A 283 -10.57 -9.85 13.38
C PHE A 283 -10.20 -10.46 12.01
N THR A 284 -10.84 -9.98 10.94
CA THR A 284 -10.53 -10.44 9.58
C THR A 284 -9.11 -10.09 9.16
N SER A 285 -8.60 -8.91 9.54
CA SER A 285 -7.22 -8.52 9.25
C SER A 285 -6.20 -9.40 9.99
N ILE A 286 -6.43 -9.70 11.28
CA ILE A 286 -5.55 -10.58 12.05
C ILE A 286 -5.54 -11.98 11.43
N ILE A 287 -6.71 -12.58 11.19
CA ILE A 287 -6.81 -13.91 10.57
C ILE A 287 -6.08 -13.94 9.22
N PHE A 288 -6.24 -12.88 8.41
CA PHE A 288 -5.59 -12.81 7.10
C PHE A 288 -4.07 -12.73 7.24
N PHE A 289 -3.56 -11.86 8.11
CA PHE A 289 -2.13 -11.70 8.29
C PHE A 289 -1.46 -12.90 8.95
N GLU A 290 -2.17 -13.63 9.82
CA GLU A 290 -1.66 -14.87 10.42
C GLU A 290 -1.63 -16.06 9.43
N ASN A 291 -2.51 -16.09 8.44
CA ASN A 291 -2.67 -17.26 7.60
C ASN A 291 -2.24 -17.08 6.13
N VAL A 292 -2.19 -15.85 5.63
CA VAL A 292 -2.04 -15.61 4.19
C VAL A 292 -0.85 -14.72 3.86
N TYR A 293 -0.60 -13.66 4.63
CA TYR A 293 0.35 -12.65 4.23
C TYR A 293 1.03 -11.94 5.41
N LEU A 294 2.36 -11.81 5.38
CA LEU A 294 3.10 -11.07 6.40
C LEU A 294 2.89 -9.54 6.23
N PRO A 295 2.37 -8.84 7.26
CA PRO A 295 2.12 -7.42 7.15
C PRO A 295 3.45 -6.63 7.08
N ARG A 296 3.55 -5.73 6.13
CA ARG A 296 4.62 -4.74 6.02
C ARG A 296 4.16 -3.41 6.62
N ILE A 297 5.09 -2.47 6.79
CA ILE A 297 4.82 -1.16 7.43
C ILE A 297 3.61 -0.44 6.82
N TRP A 298 3.40 -0.52 5.52
CA TRP A 298 2.27 0.10 4.83
C TRP A 298 0.93 -0.58 5.11
N HIS A 299 0.91 -1.90 5.33
CA HIS A 299 -0.29 -2.64 5.77
C HIS A 299 -0.64 -2.30 7.21
N ILE A 300 0.39 -2.19 8.04
CA ILE A 300 0.27 -1.80 9.43
C ILE A 300 -0.25 -0.36 9.54
N ALA A 301 0.29 0.57 8.76
CA ALA A 301 -0.17 1.95 8.70
C ALA A 301 -1.67 2.08 8.33
N PHE A 302 -2.23 1.09 7.63
CA PHE A 302 -3.64 1.07 7.25
C PHE A 302 -4.60 0.94 8.45
N PHE A 303 -4.14 0.48 9.60
CA PHE A 303 -4.93 0.47 10.83
C PHE A 303 -5.29 1.89 11.31
N LEU A 304 -4.47 2.92 10.99
CA LEU A 304 -4.89 4.31 11.20
C LEU A 304 -6.12 4.66 10.35
N VAL A 305 -6.16 4.20 9.10
CA VAL A 305 -7.33 4.39 8.22
C VAL A 305 -8.56 3.71 8.81
N TYR A 306 -8.41 2.48 9.29
CA TYR A 306 -9.47 1.75 9.99
C TYR A 306 -9.99 2.52 11.21
N PHE A 307 -9.06 3.03 12.01
CA PHE A 307 -9.40 3.86 13.15
C PHE A 307 -10.22 5.08 12.73
N VAL A 308 -9.79 5.83 11.71
CA VAL A 308 -10.50 7.00 11.19
C VAL A 308 -11.90 6.63 10.71
N VAL A 309 -12.04 5.53 9.99
CA VAL A 309 -13.35 5.03 9.49
C VAL A 309 -14.28 4.67 10.65
N CYS A 310 -13.80 3.85 11.60
CA CYS A 310 -14.60 3.44 12.75
C CYS A 310 -15.01 4.64 13.63
N TYR A 311 -14.07 5.58 13.84
CA TYR A 311 -14.32 6.78 14.60
C TYR A 311 -15.32 7.71 13.89
N TRP A 312 -15.24 7.81 12.56
CA TRP A 312 -16.21 8.56 11.76
C TRP A 312 -17.62 7.97 11.91
N ILE A 313 -17.78 6.66 11.69
CA ILE A 313 -19.07 5.96 11.86
C ILE A 313 -19.58 6.11 13.30
N PHE A 314 -18.70 5.97 14.29
CA PHE A 314 -19.04 6.17 15.70
C PHE A 314 -19.66 7.54 15.97
N LEU A 315 -19.09 8.60 15.42
CA LEU A 315 -19.61 9.96 15.60
C LEU A 315 -20.90 10.19 14.82
N GLU A 316 -21.04 9.59 13.63
CA GLU A 316 -22.26 9.72 12.81
C GLU A 316 -23.49 9.00 13.41
N GLU A 317 -23.28 7.92 14.15
CA GLU A 317 -24.34 7.14 14.82
C GLU A 317 -24.81 7.74 16.16
N ARG A 318 -24.28 8.89 16.56
CA ARG A 318 -24.62 9.48 17.86
C ARG A 318 -25.81 10.41 17.76
N THR A 319 -26.76 10.24 18.68
CA THR A 319 -27.88 11.15 18.88
C THR A 319 -27.49 12.35 19.77
N ASN A 320 -28.23 13.46 19.68
CA ASN A 320 -27.98 14.64 20.51
C ASN A 320 -28.06 14.34 22.01
N LEU A 321 -28.99 13.47 22.45
CA LEU A 321 -29.17 13.07 23.84
C LEU A 321 -27.96 12.29 24.36
N GLU A 322 -27.39 11.39 23.51
CA GLU A 322 -26.19 10.63 23.87
C GLU A 322 -24.95 11.51 23.87
N GLN A 323 -24.92 12.58 23.07
CA GLN A 323 -23.80 13.53 23.11
C GLN A 323 -23.68 14.19 24.49
N GLU A 324 -24.78 14.57 25.12
CA GLU A 324 -24.75 15.12 26.48
C GLU A 324 -24.40 14.05 27.52
N ARG A 325 -25.01 12.86 27.45
CA ARG A 325 -24.78 11.77 28.42
C ARG A 325 -23.35 11.29 28.46
N TYR A 326 -22.69 11.21 27.31
CA TYR A 326 -21.30 10.71 27.21
C TYR A 326 -20.28 11.83 26.98
N LYS A 327 -20.64 13.08 27.17
CA LYS A 327 -19.80 14.26 26.92
C LYS A 327 -18.41 14.18 27.55
N ASN A 328 -18.34 13.74 28.79
CA ASN A 328 -17.06 13.61 29.50
C ASN A 328 -16.21 12.46 28.97
N ILE A 329 -16.80 11.29 28.73
CA ILE A 329 -16.11 10.13 28.16
C ILE A 329 -15.50 10.50 26.81
N ILE A 330 -16.27 11.20 25.96
CA ILE A 330 -15.81 11.64 24.65
C ILE A 330 -14.73 12.69 24.73
N LYS A 331 -14.84 13.61 25.69
CA LYS A 331 -13.81 14.61 25.96
C LYS A 331 -12.47 13.96 26.33
N TYR A 332 -12.49 12.94 27.18
CA TYR A 332 -11.27 12.19 27.55
C TYR A 332 -10.77 11.32 26.39
N PHE A 333 -11.67 10.71 25.65
CA PHE A 333 -11.30 9.96 24.45
C PHE A 333 -10.68 10.85 23.37
N ASN A 334 -11.22 12.01 23.09
CA ASN A 334 -10.61 12.96 22.19
C ASN A 334 -9.20 13.37 22.64
N LYS A 335 -9.00 13.59 23.95
CA LYS A 335 -7.65 13.86 24.47
C LYS A 335 -6.70 12.69 24.26
N PHE A 336 -7.17 11.47 24.47
CA PHE A 336 -6.39 10.26 24.19
C PHE A 336 -6.03 10.14 22.69
N VAL A 337 -6.99 10.36 21.79
CA VAL A 337 -6.76 10.42 20.34
C VAL A 337 -5.72 11.49 19.99
N TYR A 338 -5.79 12.68 20.63
CA TYR A 338 -4.81 13.74 20.40
C TYR A 338 -3.40 13.33 20.80
N ILE A 339 -3.26 12.71 21.96
CA ILE A 339 -1.96 12.23 22.44
C ILE A 339 -1.40 11.21 21.45
N LEU A 340 -2.19 10.25 21.03
CA LEU A 340 -1.78 9.23 20.05
C LEU A 340 -1.32 9.83 18.74
N LEU A 341 -2.13 10.69 18.14
CA LEU A 341 -1.82 11.32 16.86
C LEU A 341 -0.62 12.28 16.99
N LEU A 342 -0.49 12.97 18.14
CA LEU A 342 0.66 13.83 18.42
C LEU A 342 1.95 13.03 18.54
N VAL A 343 1.90 11.90 19.25
CA VAL A 343 3.06 10.99 19.37
C VAL A 343 3.48 10.49 17.99
N GLN A 344 2.55 10.17 17.09
CA GLN A 344 2.89 9.82 15.70
C GLN A 344 3.62 10.95 14.96
N VAL A 345 3.14 12.19 15.14
CA VAL A 345 3.76 13.36 14.48
C VAL A 345 5.18 13.61 15.00
N ILE A 346 5.39 13.41 16.31
CA ILE A 346 6.71 13.64 16.96
C ILE A 346 7.69 12.50 16.61
N SER A 347 7.23 11.27 16.48
CA SER A 347 8.07 10.12 16.16
C SER A 347 8.34 9.95 14.65
N LEU A 348 8.36 11.04 13.92
CA LEU A 348 8.40 11.11 12.47
C LEU A 348 9.81 10.87 11.91
N GLU A 349 10.32 9.66 12.06
CA GLU A 349 11.40 9.14 11.22
C GLU A 349 10.83 8.10 10.25
N ILE A 350 10.25 8.54 9.15
CA ILE A 350 10.09 7.65 8.02
C ILE A 350 11.41 7.70 7.26
N ASN A 351 12.23 6.71 7.46
CA ASN A 351 13.33 6.42 6.58
C ASN A 351 12.73 6.09 5.22
N LEU A 352 12.67 7.09 4.34
CA LEU A 352 12.38 6.85 2.93
C LEU A 352 13.44 5.89 2.43
N PRO A 353 13.05 4.83 1.69
CA PRO A 353 14.01 3.85 1.21
C PRO A 353 15.12 4.57 0.46
N HIS A 354 16.36 4.28 0.85
CA HIS A 354 17.54 4.73 0.14
C HIS A 354 17.54 4.14 -1.28
N ASP A 355 18.26 4.83 -2.15
CA ASP A 355 18.53 4.38 -3.51
C ASP A 355 19.01 2.92 -3.52
N ARG A 356 18.13 1.98 -3.88
CA ARG A 356 18.47 0.57 -4.09
C ARG A 356 18.78 0.25 -5.55
N ASP A 357 18.67 1.25 -6.44
CA ASP A 357 19.00 1.09 -7.84
C ASP A 357 20.51 1.07 -8.04
N PHE A 358 21.10 -0.10 -7.90
CA PHE A 358 22.52 -0.31 -8.20
C PHE A 358 22.77 -0.56 -9.69
N LEU A 359 21.75 -1.03 -10.40
CA LEU A 359 21.93 -1.58 -11.73
C LEU A 359 21.78 -0.54 -12.84
N TYR A 360 20.78 0.32 -12.77
CA TYR A 360 20.52 1.33 -13.81
C TYR A 360 21.74 2.23 -14.05
N ASN A 361 22.26 2.84 -12.99
CA ASN A 361 23.42 3.75 -13.12
C ASN A 361 24.66 3.01 -13.63
N THR A 362 24.88 1.76 -13.21
CA THR A 362 26.01 0.94 -13.67
C THR A 362 25.89 0.65 -15.17
N LEU A 363 24.71 0.23 -15.62
CA LEU A 363 24.50 -0.11 -17.03
C LEU A 363 24.59 1.12 -17.94
N ILE A 364 24.08 2.26 -17.49
CA ILE A 364 24.12 3.50 -18.29
C ILE A 364 25.55 4.07 -18.42
N GLN A 365 26.42 3.81 -17.47
CA GLN A 365 27.82 4.26 -17.51
C GLN A 365 28.71 3.43 -18.45
N HIS A 366 28.27 2.23 -18.86
CA HIS A 366 29.05 1.30 -19.68
C HIS A 366 28.33 1.00 -21.00
N GLU A 367 28.73 1.66 -22.08
CA GLU A 367 28.12 1.52 -23.41
C GLU A 367 28.10 0.06 -23.90
N GLU A 368 29.15 -0.70 -23.64
CA GLU A 368 29.23 -2.10 -24.01
C GLU A 368 28.15 -2.96 -23.36
N LEU A 369 27.74 -2.62 -22.12
CA LEU A 369 26.64 -3.30 -21.43
C LEU A 369 25.29 -2.95 -22.04
N GLN A 370 25.12 -1.71 -22.49
CA GLN A 370 23.87 -1.24 -23.12
C GLN A 370 23.61 -1.95 -24.47
N GLN A 371 24.66 -2.23 -25.22
CA GLN A 371 24.60 -2.90 -26.52
C GLN A 371 24.59 -4.43 -26.39
N GLY A 372 24.96 -4.94 -25.23
CA GLY A 372 25.04 -6.38 -24.95
C GLY A 372 23.70 -6.99 -24.59
N LYS A 373 23.66 -8.33 -24.64
CA LYS A 373 22.53 -9.10 -24.07
C LYS A 373 22.80 -9.39 -22.60
N LEU A 374 21.88 -8.97 -21.73
CA LEU A 374 22.05 -9.00 -20.30
C LEU A 374 21.22 -10.13 -19.68
N PHE A 375 21.88 -11.01 -18.95
CA PHE A 375 21.25 -12.09 -18.19
C PHE A 375 21.43 -11.86 -16.70
N THR A 376 20.53 -12.40 -15.90
CA THR A 376 20.66 -12.37 -14.45
C THR A 376 20.08 -13.62 -13.79
N ASP A 377 20.64 -13.98 -12.64
CA ASP A 377 20.09 -14.95 -11.70
C ASP A 377 19.55 -14.28 -10.43
N ILE A 378 19.60 -12.95 -10.41
CA ILE A 378 19.10 -12.14 -9.28
C ILE A 378 17.58 -12.26 -9.22
N TRP A 379 17.07 -12.24 -8.01
CA TRP A 379 15.64 -12.22 -7.76
C TRP A 379 14.96 -11.07 -8.55
N PRO A 380 13.92 -11.36 -9.36
CA PRO A 380 13.34 -10.38 -10.27
C PRO A 380 12.89 -9.07 -9.61
N ILE A 381 12.43 -9.12 -8.36
CA ILE A 381 11.99 -7.91 -7.65
C ILE A 381 13.15 -6.94 -7.40
N THR A 382 14.34 -7.46 -7.11
CA THR A 382 15.53 -6.62 -6.88
C THR A 382 15.97 -5.92 -8.17
N VAL A 383 15.76 -6.58 -9.31
CA VAL A 383 16.05 -6.02 -10.65
C VAL A 383 14.92 -5.08 -11.09
N SER A 384 13.71 -5.29 -10.62
CA SER A 384 12.52 -4.54 -11.06
C SER A 384 12.61 -3.03 -10.82
N ILE A 385 13.42 -2.58 -9.86
CA ILE A 385 13.68 -1.15 -9.63
C ILE A 385 14.23 -0.47 -10.88
N SER A 386 15.14 -1.17 -11.58
CA SER A 386 15.83 -0.63 -12.76
C SER A 386 15.06 -0.86 -14.07
N LEU A 387 14.24 -1.92 -14.14
CA LEU A 387 13.60 -2.36 -15.39
C LEU A 387 12.78 -1.26 -16.10
N PRO A 388 11.93 -0.44 -15.43
CA PRO A 388 11.17 0.58 -16.15
C PRO A 388 12.05 1.57 -16.90
N GLN A 389 13.11 2.04 -16.27
CA GLN A 389 14.02 3.03 -16.84
C GLN A 389 14.91 2.43 -17.92
N LEU A 390 15.35 1.18 -17.74
CA LEU A 390 16.14 0.45 -18.72
C LEU A 390 15.32 0.16 -19.98
N ASN A 391 14.08 -0.29 -19.82
CA ASN A 391 13.20 -0.59 -20.94
C ASN A 391 12.85 0.66 -21.75
N GLU A 392 12.72 1.84 -21.12
CA GLU A 392 12.55 3.11 -21.83
C GLU A 392 13.74 3.47 -22.73
N LYS A 393 14.93 2.91 -22.42
CA LYS A 393 16.16 3.04 -23.23
C LYS A 393 16.37 1.87 -24.19
N GLY A 394 15.44 0.92 -24.26
CA GLY A 394 15.55 -0.27 -25.09
C GLY A 394 16.49 -1.34 -24.53
N ILE A 395 16.88 -1.26 -23.25
CA ILE A 395 17.74 -2.23 -22.58
C ILE A 395 16.86 -3.22 -21.83
N TYR A 396 16.98 -4.51 -22.18
CA TYR A 396 16.21 -5.60 -21.59
C TYR A 396 17.11 -6.56 -20.82
N ILE A 397 16.59 -7.09 -19.71
CA ILE A 397 17.29 -8.06 -18.87
C ILE A 397 16.52 -9.37 -18.93
N TYR A 398 17.25 -10.46 -19.15
CA TYR A 398 16.73 -11.81 -19.29
C TYR A 398 17.09 -12.68 -18.08
N ASP A 399 16.21 -13.60 -17.74
CA ASP A 399 16.56 -14.65 -16.80
C ASP A 399 17.52 -15.67 -17.43
N MET A 400 18.00 -16.63 -16.63
CA MET A 400 18.90 -17.70 -17.07
C MET A 400 18.26 -18.68 -18.05
N ASN A 401 16.97 -18.60 -18.30
CA ASN A 401 16.22 -19.36 -19.29
C ASN A 401 15.82 -18.51 -20.49
N GLY A 402 16.40 -17.33 -20.66
CA GLY A 402 16.22 -16.44 -21.80
C GLY A 402 14.90 -15.69 -21.84
N ARG A 403 14.14 -15.65 -20.73
CA ARG A 403 12.87 -14.91 -20.66
C ARG A 403 13.13 -13.47 -20.25
N ASP A 404 12.57 -12.53 -20.99
CA ASP A 404 12.60 -11.10 -20.63
C ASP A 404 11.85 -10.89 -19.31
N LEU A 405 12.53 -10.36 -18.30
CA LEU A 405 11.98 -10.12 -16.96
C LEU A 405 10.85 -9.08 -16.93
N SER A 406 10.73 -8.27 -17.95
CA SER A 406 9.64 -7.30 -18.10
C SER A 406 8.42 -7.87 -18.86
N SER A 407 8.53 -9.07 -19.45
CA SER A 407 7.43 -9.75 -20.13
C SER A 407 6.48 -10.44 -19.14
N PHE A 408 5.27 -10.76 -19.60
CA PHE A 408 4.32 -11.55 -18.81
C PHE A 408 4.91 -12.90 -18.34
N GLU A 409 5.63 -13.58 -19.20
CA GLU A 409 6.25 -14.87 -18.88
C GLU A 409 7.37 -14.72 -17.84
N GLY A 410 8.19 -13.67 -17.94
CA GLY A 410 9.22 -13.33 -16.97
C GLY A 410 8.62 -12.97 -15.60
N LEU A 411 7.55 -12.19 -15.61
CA LEU A 411 6.81 -11.82 -14.40
C LEU A 411 6.17 -13.04 -13.72
N MET A 412 5.56 -13.95 -14.49
CA MET A 412 5.00 -15.20 -13.94
C MET A 412 6.04 -16.13 -13.33
N THR A 413 7.30 -16.08 -13.81
CA THR A 413 8.41 -16.84 -13.23
C THR A 413 8.70 -16.43 -11.80
N TYR A 414 8.44 -15.18 -11.48
CA TYR A 414 8.62 -14.63 -10.14
C TYR A 414 7.88 -15.41 -9.06
N TYR A 415 6.70 -15.96 -9.39
CA TYR A 415 5.82 -16.69 -8.46
C TYR A 415 5.93 -18.22 -8.55
N ASP A 416 6.68 -18.74 -9.50
CA ASP A 416 6.79 -20.19 -9.75
C ASP A 416 8.18 -20.70 -9.37
N GLU A 417 8.28 -21.36 -8.21
CA GLU A 417 9.55 -21.91 -7.70
C GLU A 417 10.18 -22.93 -8.65
N GLU A 418 9.39 -23.66 -9.43
CA GLU A 418 9.94 -24.59 -10.42
C GLU A 418 10.52 -23.88 -11.62
N LYS A 419 9.85 -22.81 -12.07
CA LYS A 419 10.35 -21.99 -13.17
C LYS A 419 11.59 -21.18 -12.81
N LYS A 420 11.82 -20.91 -11.53
CA LYS A 420 13.07 -20.28 -11.03
C LYS A 420 14.26 -21.23 -11.15
N LYS A 421 14.05 -22.55 -11.16
CA LYS A 421 15.14 -23.50 -11.31
C LYS A 421 15.73 -23.39 -12.72
N PHE A 422 17.04 -23.23 -12.78
CA PHE A 422 17.77 -23.23 -14.05
C PHE A 422 19.01 -24.11 -13.97
N LYS A 423 19.40 -24.64 -15.11
CA LYS A 423 20.74 -25.25 -15.29
C LYS A 423 21.61 -24.21 -15.93
N SER A 424 22.77 -23.90 -15.33
CA SER A 424 23.66 -22.82 -15.80
C SER A 424 24.01 -22.94 -17.29
N LYS A 425 24.17 -24.16 -17.80
CA LYS A 425 24.43 -24.41 -19.22
C LYS A 425 23.31 -24.04 -20.17
N ASN A 426 22.07 -23.84 -19.66
CA ASN A 426 20.93 -23.46 -20.53
C ASN A 426 21.09 -22.07 -21.12
N ILE A 427 21.86 -21.19 -20.47
CA ILE A 427 22.11 -19.84 -20.95
C ILE A 427 22.68 -19.85 -22.38
N TYR A 428 23.45 -20.87 -22.76
CA TYR A 428 24.03 -20.99 -24.10
C TYR A 428 23.00 -21.16 -25.22
N ASN A 429 21.79 -21.55 -24.89
CA ASN A 429 20.68 -21.61 -25.85
C ASN A 429 20.14 -20.23 -26.21
N TYR A 430 20.51 -19.20 -25.47
CA TYR A 430 19.90 -17.85 -25.54
C TYR A 430 20.94 -16.74 -25.80
N ILE A 431 22.25 -17.05 -25.74
CA ILE A 431 23.31 -16.08 -26.11
C ILE A 431 23.23 -15.73 -27.58
N GLU A 432 23.55 -14.50 -27.91
CA GLU A 432 23.66 -14.01 -29.29
C GLU A 432 25.12 -14.04 -29.72
N THR A 433 25.40 -14.65 -30.88
CA THR A 433 26.77 -14.82 -31.35
C THR A 433 27.40 -13.55 -31.91
N ASP A 434 26.57 -12.61 -32.32
CA ASP A 434 26.92 -11.30 -32.87
C ASP A 434 26.99 -10.18 -31.83
N LYS A 435 26.61 -10.46 -30.59
CA LYS A 435 26.65 -9.52 -29.46
C LYS A 435 27.50 -10.01 -28.30
N ASN A 436 27.95 -9.05 -27.50
CA ASN A 436 28.47 -9.37 -26.18
C ASN A 436 27.36 -9.83 -25.26
N ASN A 437 27.61 -10.90 -24.52
CA ASN A 437 26.66 -11.43 -23.56
C ASN A 437 27.21 -11.26 -22.15
N TYR A 438 26.37 -10.80 -21.21
CA TYR A 438 26.80 -10.54 -19.84
C TYR A 438 25.84 -11.20 -18.84
N LEU A 439 26.40 -11.69 -17.74
CA LEU A 439 25.67 -12.23 -16.60
C LEU A 439 25.88 -11.34 -15.38
N ILE A 440 24.80 -10.86 -14.80
CA ILE A 440 24.76 -9.99 -13.62
C ILE A 440 24.35 -10.83 -12.43
N THR A 441 25.13 -10.79 -11.33
CA THR A 441 24.87 -11.54 -10.09
C THR A 441 25.15 -10.69 -8.86
N LEU A 442 24.61 -11.07 -7.70
CA LEU A 442 24.89 -10.42 -6.41
C LEU A 442 26.03 -11.10 -5.63
N TYR A 443 26.65 -12.11 -6.17
CA TYR A 443 27.75 -12.83 -5.53
C TYR A 443 28.79 -13.29 -6.56
N ASP A 444 30.03 -13.47 -6.12
CA ASP A 444 31.09 -13.99 -6.97
C ASP A 444 30.81 -15.46 -7.34
N ILE A 445 30.58 -15.68 -8.63
CA ILE A 445 30.31 -17.02 -9.18
C ILE A 445 31.56 -17.73 -9.69
N SER A 446 32.74 -17.12 -9.57
CA SER A 446 34.00 -17.68 -10.12
C SER A 446 34.32 -19.09 -9.60
N LYS A 447 34.01 -19.34 -8.31
CA LYS A 447 34.23 -20.62 -7.62
C LYS A 447 32.95 -21.41 -7.36
N ASN A 448 31.78 -20.92 -7.81
CA ASN A 448 30.51 -21.57 -7.52
C ASN A 448 30.25 -22.73 -8.50
N LYS A 449 30.12 -23.95 -7.96
CA LYS A 449 29.87 -25.19 -8.74
C LYS A 449 28.63 -25.11 -9.63
N LYS A 450 27.61 -24.35 -9.26
CA LYS A 450 26.41 -24.14 -10.06
C LYS A 450 26.70 -23.52 -11.43
N TYR A 451 27.75 -22.72 -11.53
CA TYR A 451 28.17 -21.98 -12.75
C TYR A 451 29.45 -22.49 -13.40
N LYS A 452 29.89 -23.72 -13.02
CA LYS A 452 31.14 -24.30 -13.55
C LYS A 452 31.14 -24.47 -15.08
N ASP A 453 29.96 -24.71 -15.65
CA ASP A 453 29.79 -24.95 -17.08
C ASP A 453 29.69 -23.66 -17.91
N ILE A 454 29.65 -22.49 -17.28
CA ILE A 454 29.65 -21.20 -17.98
C ILE A 454 31.09 -20.71 -18.19
N LYS A 455 31.47 -20.54 -19.46
CA LYS A 455 32.72 -19.85 -19.83
C LYS A 455 32.49 -18.35 -19.57
N LYS A 456 33.19 -17.80 -18.59
CA LYS A 456 33.02 -16.45 -18.10
C LYS A 456 34.31 -15.78 -17.72
N LYS A 457 34.31 -14.44 -17.85
CA LYS A 457 35.40 -13.57 -17.35
C LYS A 457 34.75 -12.41 -16.59
N LEU A 458 35.25 -12.11 -15.40
CA LEU A 458 34.80 -10.95 -14.65
C LEU A 458 35.05 -9.70 -15.49
N TYR A 459 33.99 -8.93 -15.70
CA TYR A 459 33.99 -7.66 -16.43
C TYR A 459 34.02 -6.48 -15.50
N LEU A 460 33.14 -6.48 -14.50
CA LEU A 460 32.98 -5.41 -13.53
C LEU A 460 32.51 -5.98 -12.20
N GLU A 461 33.04 -5.43 -11.11
CA GLU A 461 32.54 -5.66 -9.76
C GLU A 461 32.37 -4.33 -9.02
N GLY A 462 31.47 -4.27 -8.06
CA GLY A 462 31.28 -3.09 -7.24
C GLY A 462 30.39 -3.33 -6.04
N ILE A 463 30.34 -2.31 -5.20
CA ILE A 463 29.43 -2.25 -4.06
C ILE A 463 28.59 -1.00 -4.21
N LYS A 464 27.26 -1.14 -4.24
CA LYS A 464 26.37 -0.01 -4.29
C LYS A 464 25.13 -0.28 -3.45
N ASN A 465 24.78 0.69 -2.60
CA ASN A 465 23.59 0.62 -1.76
C ASN A 465 23.49 -0.63 -0.88
N GLY A 466 24.66 -1.14 -0.42
CA GLY A 466 24.74 -2.35 0.41
C GLY A 466 24.70 -3.67 -0.36
N TYR A 467 24.62 -3.63 -1.69
CA TYR A 467 24.71 -4.82 -2.53
C TYR A 467 26.09 -4.91 -3.17
N ASN A 468 26.75 -6.06 -3.01
CA ASN A 468 27.85 -6.46 -3.87
C ASN A 468 27.25 -6.91 -5.19
N TYR A 469 27.78 -6.47 -6.33
CA TYR A 469 27.37 -6.94 -7.65
C TYR A 469 28.56 -7.30 -8.49
N PHE A 470 28.38 -8.29 -9.36
CA PHE A 470 29.38 -8.82 -10.26
C PHE A 470 28.78 -8.94 -11.66
N ILE A 471 29.48 -8.46 -12.66
CA ILE A 471 29.09 -8.57 -14.06
C ILE A 471 30.18 -9.41 -14.76
N TYR A 472 29.77 -10.51 -15.31
CA TYR A 472 30.62 -11.42 -16.04
C TYR A 472 30.32 -11.36 -17.53
N LYS A 473 31.37 -11.20 -18.37
CA LYS A 473 31.24 -11.47 -19.80
C LYS A 473 31.20 -12.97 -20.01
N ILE A 474 30.20 -13.44 -20.75
CA ILE A 474 30.03 -14.86 -21.07
C ILE A 474 30.36 -15.12 -22.54
N PHE A 475 30.95 -16.31 -22.83
CA PHE A 475 31.48 -16.68 -24.14
C PHE A 475 30.88 -17.98 -24.64
#